data_836d68e8f70279ff56e0cb54c8a3ad88
#
_entry.id   836d68e8f70279ff56e0cb54c8a3ad88
#
_cell.length_a   1.000
_cell.length_b   1.000
_cell.length_c   1.000
_cell.angle_alpha   90.00
_cell.angle_beta   90.00
_cell.angle_gamma   90.00
#
_symmetry.space_group_name_H-M   'P 1'
#
loop_
_entity.id
_entity.type
_entity.pdbx_description
1 polymer ?
#
loop_
_entity_poly.entity_id
_entity_poly.type
_entity_poly.pdbx_seq_one_letter_code
_entity_poly.pdbx_strand_id
1 'polypeptide(L)'
;MIIITTQCFHPKIGGIEALMTGMAEGMAKSGKDILVLADGPINKTDNLQKYKIKRFNAWKPIRRTSKAKYIKNICKREKIEAIYSDSWKSIEYLKLVDAPVYVLAHGTEIQKDFNSWNFYKQNKQIRIYSSYMNANSIVANSNYTKELLVESLSIDRNKIRIIHPGIDVYDKFIEKSTISKVKDIINNAYPVLITLARLEDRKGHKIVLDALSILISKYPNLLYLIAGDGPNKESV
;
A
#
# COMPACT_ATOMS: atom_id res chain seq x y z
N MET A 1 9.61 -18.59 -12.05
CA MET A 1 8.35 -17.88 -11.67
C MET A 1 8.59 -16.95 -10.50
N ILE A 2 7.94 -15.80 -10.44
CA ILE A 2 7.93 -14.87 -9.30
C ILE A 2 6.55 -14.94 -8.62
N ILE A 3 6.51 -14.97 -7.29
CA ILE A 3 5.29 -14.93 -6.51
C ILE A 3 5.11 -13.54 -5.90
N ILE A 4 3.91 -12.96 -6.06
CA ILE A 4 3.48 -11.76 -5.36
C ILE A 4 2.38 -12.15 -4.39
N THR A 5 2.62 -12.03 -3.08
CA THR A 5 1.60 -12.33 -2.05
C THR A 5 1.10 -11.05 -1.41
N THR A 6 -0.20 -10.80 -1.48
CA THR A 6 -0.78 -9.53 -1.06
C THR A 6 -2.16 -9.65 -0.42
N GLN A 7 -2.48 -8.73 0.50
CA GLN A 7 -3.82 -8.52 1.01
C GLN A 7 -4.57 -7.43 0.22
N CYS A 8 -3.79 -6.59 -0.46
CA CYS A 8 -4.23 -5.39 -1.15
C CYS A 8 -3.98 -5.53 -2.65
N PHE A 9 -5.02 -5.83 -3.43
CA PHE A 9 -4.91 -6.02 -4.86
C PHE A 9 -6.20 -5.58 -5.58
N HIS A 10 -6.07 -5.23 -6.87
CA HIS A 10 -7.22 -4.97 -7.75
C HIS A 10 -8.32 -6.04 -7.58
N PRO A 11 -9.63 -5.72 -7.62
CA PRO A 11 -10.23 -4.42 -8.00
C PRO A 11 -10.39 -3.41 -6.84
N LYS A 12 -9.84 -3.69 -5.66
CA LYS A 12 -9.86 -2.70 -4.58
C LYS A 12 -9.03 -1.49 -4.96
N ILE A 13 -9.51 -0.30 -4.55
CA ILE A 13 -8.87 0.98 -4.83
C ILE A 13 -8.11 1.43 -3.57
N GLY A 14 -6.83 1.76 -3.73
CA GLY A 14 -5.95 2.25 -2.68
C GLY A 14 -4.50 2.32 -3.13
N GLY A 15 -3.65 2.99 -2.38
CA GLY A 15 -2.24 3.17 -2.74
C GLY A 15 -1.45 1.87 -2.77
N ILE A 16 -1.70 0.95 -1.82
CA ILE A 16 -1.01 -0.35 -1.79
C ILE A 16 -1.55 -1.25 -2.91
N GLU A 17 -2.86 -1.20 -3.15
CA GLU A 17 -3.51 -1.92 -4.24
C GLU A 17 -2.93 -1.52 -5.60
N ALA A 18 -2.81 -0.22 -5.86
CA ALA A 18 -2.20 0.32 -7.07
C ALA A 18 -0.73 -0.10 -7.20
N LEU A 19 0.05 -0.01 -6.11
CA LEU A 19 1.45 -0.41 -6.08
C LEU A 19 1.61 -1.91 -6.43
N MET A 20 0.84 -2.79 -5.79
CA MET A 20 0.97 -4.24 -5.99
C MET A 20 0.49 -4.66 -7.37
N THR A 21 -0.56 -4.01 -7.90
CA THR A 21 -1.06 -4.25 -9.26
C THR A 21 -0.04 -3.75 -10.29
N GLY A 22 0.45 -2.52 -10.15
CA GLY A 22 1.48 -1.96 -11.04
C GLY A 22 2.77 -2.78 -11.04
N MET A 23 3.18 -3.30 -9.87
CA MET A 23 4.35 -4.18 -9.77
C MET A 23 4.12 -5.50 -10.55
N ALA A 24 2.95 -6.13 -10.41
CA ALA A 24 2.62 -7.35 -11.15
C ALA A 24 2.59 -7.10 -12.67
N GLU A 25 1.95 -6.02 -13.09
CA GLU A 25 1.86 -5.62 -14.50
C GLU A 25 3.23 -5.29 -15.10
N GLY A 26 4.05 -4.50 -14.38
CA GLY A 26 5.39 -4.11 -14.83
C GLY A 26 6.32 -5.31 -14.98
N MET A 27 6.31 -6.24 -14.03
CA MET A 27 7.08 -7.48 -14.12
C MET A 27 6.59 -8.39 -15.26
N ALA A 28 5.26 -8.52 -15.43
CA ALA A 28 4.71 -9.30 -16.55
C ALA A 28 5.03 -8.68 -17.91
N LYS A 29 4.98 -7.35 -18.04
CA LYS A 29 5.41 -6.62 -19.25
C LYS A 29 6.89 -6.84 -19.57
N SER A 30 7.73 -7.03 -18.55
CA SER A 30 9.16 -7.37 -18.73
C SER A 30 9.44 -8.85 -18.99
N GLY A 31 8.40 -9.64 -19.27
CA GLY A 31 8.52 -11.06 -19.64
C GLY A 31 8.70 -12.02 -18.47
N LYS A 32 8.45 -11.57 -17.22
CA LYS A 32 8.51 -12.43 -16.05
C LYS A 32 7.24 -13.28 -15.91
N ASP A 33 7.39 -14.55 -15.55
CA ASP A 33 6.27 -15.42 -15.17
C ASP A 33 5.83 -15.10 -13.73
N ILE A 34 4.61 -14.56 -13.58
CA ILE A 34 4.09 -14.00 -12.34
C ILE A 34 2.88 -14.79 -11.85
N LEU A 35 2.90 -15.16 -10.57
CA LEU A 35 1.75 -15.67 -9.84
C LEU A 35 1.40 -14.73 -8.69
N VAL A 36 0.23 -14.10 -8.76
CA VAL A 36 -0.31 -13.26 -7.68
C VAL A 36 -1.20 -14.09 -6.76
N LEU A 37 -0.90 -14.06 -5.46
CA LEU A 37 -1.70 -14.67 -4.41
C LEU A 37 -2.41 -13.56 -3.63
N ALA A 38 -3.62 -13.21 -4.03
CA ALA A 38 -4.36 -12.08 -3.50
C ALA A 38 -5.45 -12.51 -2.51
N ASP A 39 -5.78 -11.62 -1.57
CA ASP A 39 -6.92 -11.78 -0.66
C ASP A 39 -8.22 -11.34 -1.33
N GLY A 40 -9.31 -12.04 -1.01
CA GLY A 40 -10.67 -11.68 -1.43
C GLY A 40 -11.31 -12.69 -2.36
N PRO A 41 -12.55 -12.43 -2.78
CA PRO A 41 -13.27 -13.29 -3.72
C PRO A 41 -12.65 -13.25 -5.13
N ILE A 42 -12.92 -14.29 -5.90
CA ILE A 42 -12.57 -14.33 -7.34
C ILE A 42 -13.25 -13.17 -8.05
N ASN A 43 -12.50 -12.50 -8.92
CA ASN A 43 -13.02 -11.40 -9.72
C ASN A 43 -13.00 -11.77 -11.21
N LYS A 44 -14.03 -11.34 -11.94
CA LYS A 44 -14.15 -11.60 -13.38
C LYS A 44 -12.96 -11.04 -14.19
N THR A 45 -12.36 -9.94 -13.71
CA THR A 45 -11.21 -9.31 -14.34
C THR A 45 -9.89 -10.06 -14.11
N ASP A 46 -9.84 -11.04 -13.20
CA ASP A 46 -8.63 -11.80 -12.92
C ASP A 46 -8.15 -12.56 -14.16
N ASN A 47 -9.08 -13.07 -14.97
CA ASN A 47 -8.78 -13.82 -16.20
C ASN A 47 -8.34 -12.92 -17.38
N LEU A 48 -8.49 -11.61 -17.25
CA LEU A 48 -8.08 -10.63 -18.28
C LEU A 48 -6.61 -10.21 -18.13
N GLN A 49 -5.97 -10.63 -17.04
CA GLN A 49 -4.58 -10.25 -16.76
C GLN A 49 -3.60 -11.14 -17.53
N LYS A 50 -2.43 -10.57 -17.85
CA LYS A 50 -1.33 -11.27 -18.51
C LYS A 50 -0.52 -12.17 -17.55
N TYR A 51 -0.97 -12.32 -16.31
CA TYR A 51 -0.35 -13.11 -15.26
C TYR A 51 -1.41 -13.88 -14.47
N LYS A 52 -1.00 -14.94 -13.79
CA LYS A 52 -1.92 -15.79 -13.02
C LYS A 52 -2.28 -15.14 -11.69
N ILE A 53 -3.56 -15.19 -11.32
CA ILE A 53 -4.06 -14.72 -10.02
C ILE A 53 -4.79 -15.86 -9.33
N LYS A 54 -4.40 -16.15 -8.08
CA LYS A 54 -5.12 -17.05 -7.19
C LYS A 54 -5.63 -16.24 -6.00
N ARG A 55 -6.95 -16.29 -5.78
CA ARG A 55 -7.61 -15.59 -4.68
C ARG A 55 -7.82 -16.51 -3.47
N PHE A 56 -7.67 -15.93 -2.30
CA PHE A 56 -7.93 -16.58 -1.01
C PHE A 56 -9.04 -15.82 -0.30
N ASN A 57 -10.22 -16.45 -0.21
CA ASN A 57 -11.41 -15.87 0.40
C ASN A 57 -11.82 -16.72 1.60
N ALA A 58 -11.22 -16.43 2.75
CA ALA A 58 -11.53 -17.07 4.02
C ALA A 58 -11.34 -16.07 5.16
N TRP A 59 -11.72 -16.44 6.37
CA TRP A 59 -11.41 -15.67 7.56
C TRP A 59 -9.90 -15.43 7.73
N LYS A 60 -9.53 -14.23 8.24
CA LYS A 60 -8.13 -13.72 8.16
C LYS A 60 -7.02 -14.72 8.57
N PRO A 61 -7.07 -15.42 9.75
CA PRO A 61 -6.03 -16.38 10.12
C PRO A 61 -5.94 -17.55 9.16
N ILE A 62 -7.08 -18.16 8.80
CA ILE A 62 -7.13 -19.30 7.88
C ILE A 62 -6.56 -18.90 6.51
N ARG A 63 -6.92 -17.73 6.02
CA ARG A 63 -6.44 -17.21 4.75
C ARG A 63 -4.92 -17.05 4.71
N ARG A 64 -4.32 -16.50 5.77
CA ARG A 64 -2.87 -16.31 5.87
C ARG A 64 -2.13 -17.64 5.92
N THR A 65 -2.60 -18.58 6.75
CA THR A 65 -2.00 -19.92 6.84
C THR A 65 -2.16 -20.71 5.54
N SER A 66 -3.31 -20.61 4.88
CA SER A 66 -3.56 -21.26 3.58
C SER A 66 -2.66 -20.72 2.48
N LYS A 67 -2.44 -19.38 2.43
CA LYS A 67 -1.48 -18.79 1.49
C LYS A 67 -0.06 -19.30 1.76
N ALA A 68 0.37 -19.26 3.01
CA ALA A 68 1.70 -19.75 3.37
C ALA A 68 1.90 -21.22 3.03
N LYS A 69 0.91 -22.09 3.29
CA LYS A 69 0.93 -23.52 2.90
C LYS A 69 1.00 -23.68 1.37
N TYR A 70 0.23 -22.86 0.64
CA TYR A 70 0.24 -22.90 -0.82
C TYR A 70 1.61 -22.50 -1.39
N ILE A 71 2.21 -21.40 -0.90
CA ILE A 71 3.56 -20.97 -1.29
C ILE A 71 4.59 -22.07 -1.01
N LYS A 72 4.59 -22.65 0.20
CA LYS A 72 5.51 -23.74 0.58
C LYS A 72 5.38 -24.95 -0.36
N ASN A 73 4.15 -25.29 -0.76
CA ASN A 73 3.91 -26.41 -1.67
C ASN A 73 4.43 -26.13 -3.08
N ILE A 74 4.29 -24.91 -3.57
CA ILE A 74 4.83 -24.52 -4.88
C ILE A 74 6.37 -24.52 -4.86
N CYS A 75 6.99 -23.92 -3.83
CA CYS A 75 8.46 -23.89 -3.70
C CYS A 75 9.09 -25.29 -3.68
N LYS A 76 8.34 -26.34 -3.30
CA LYS A 76 8.81 -27.73 -3.36
C LYS A 76 8.75 -28.33 -4.77
N ARG A 77 7.95 -27.77 -5.66
CA ARG A 77 7.65 -28.33 -7.00
C ARG A 77 8.26 -27.53 -8.13
N GLU A 78 8.46 -26.26 -7.91
CA GLU A 78 8.88 -25.31 -8.94
C GLU A 78 9.98 -24.38 -8.39
N LYS A 79 10.92 -24.01 -9.25
CA LYS A 79 11.95 -23.02 -8.92
C LYS A 79 11.32 -21.64 -8.86
N ILE A 80 11.30 -21.05 -7.65
CA ILE A 80 10.81 -19.70 -7.42
C ILE A 80 11.99 -18.73 -7.39
N GLU A 81 11.97 -17.73 -8.28
CA GLU A 81 13.01 -16.70 -8.37
C GLU A 81 12.95 -15.74 -7.17
N ALA A 82 11.74 -15.35 -6.79
CA ALA A 82 11.50 -14.44 -5.68
C ALA A 82 10.06 -14.47 -5.19
N ILE A 83 9.86 -14.10 -3.93
CA ILE A 83 8.54 -13.89 -3.31
C ILE A 83 8.49 -12.44 -2.85
N TYR A 84 7.60 -11.63 -3.42
CA TYR A 84 7.34 -10.26 -3.01
C TYR A 84 6.05 -10.19 -2.18
N SER A 85 6.08 -9.43 -1.10
CA SER A 85 4.96 -9.29 -0.18
C SER A 85 4.61 -7.83 0.06
N ASP A 86 3.30 -7.51 0.03
CA ASP A 86 2.80 -6.18 0.35
C ASP A 86 3.04 -5.78 1.81
N SER A 87 3.17 -6.73 2.72
CA SER A 87 3.28 -6.45 4.15
C SER A 87 3.69 -7.69 4.93
N TRP A 88 4.11 -7.48 6.18
CA TRP A 88 4.42 -8.55 7.12
C TRP A 88 3.30 -9.58 7.26
N LYS A 89 2.02 -9.17 7.13
CA LYS A 89 0.86 -10.04 7.28
C LYS A 89 0.77 -11.12 6.21
N SER A 90 1.25 -10.82 4.99
CA SER A 90 1.19 -11.77 3.87
C SER A 90 2.27 -12.85 3.95
N ILE A 91 3.31 -12.64 4.77
CA ILE A 91 4.39 -13.60 5.03
C ILE A 91 4.44 -14.12 6.47
N GLU A 92 3.50 -13.73 7.32
CA GLU A 92 3.51 -14.03 8.77
C GLU A 92 3.75 -15.51 9.10
N TYR A 93 3.17 -16.41 8.32
CA TYR A 93 3.32 -17.87 8.50
C TYR A 93 4.26 -18.51 7.47
N LEU A 94 4.97 -17.67 6.69
CA LEU A 94 5.91 -18.13 5.70
C LEU A 94 7.31 -18.21 6.31
N LYS A 95 7.66 -19.41 6.79
CA LYS A 95 8.99 -19.70 7.37
C LYS A 95 9.66 -20.78 6.52
N LEU A 96 10.99 -20.68 6.36
CA LEU A 96 11.83 -21.71 5.74
C LEU A 96 11.31 -22.13 4.35
N VAL A 97 11.34 -21.21 3.41
CA VAL A 97 11.08 -21.48 1.98
C VAL A 97 12.37 -21.36 1.19
N ASP A 98 12.52 -22.21 0.19
CA ASP A 98 13.68 -22.20 -0.72
C ASP A 98 13.43 -21.18 -1.85
N ALA A 99 13.30 -19.91 -1.46
CA ALA A 99 13.16 -18.78 -2.37
C ALA A 99 13.43 -17.49 -1.59
N PRO A 100 14.07 -16.49 -2.19
CA PRO A 100 14.25 -15.18 -1.55
C PRO A 100 12.93 -14.46 -1.34
N VAL A 101 12.72 -13.96 -0.11
CA VAL A 101 11.50 -13.26 0.31
C VAL A 101 11.82 -11.79 0.52
N TYR A 102 11.07 -10.92 -0.16
CA TYR A 102 11.13 -9.46 -0.06
C TYR A 102 9.80 -8.93 0.47
N VAL A 103 9.84 -8.17 1.55
CA VAL A 103 8.64 -7.64 2.19
C VAL A 103 8.64 -6.12 2.18
N LEU A 104 7.53 -5.53 1.75
CA LEU A 104 7.34 -4.09 1.78
C LEU A 104 6.95 -3.63 3.20
N ALA A 105 7.52 -2.51 3.62
CA ALA A 105 7.18 -1.81 4.85
C ALA A 105 6.64 -0.41 4.51
N HIS A 106 5.48 -0.07 5.09
CA HIS A 106 4.78 1.18 4.82
C HIS A 106 4.83 2.18 5.98
N GLY A 107 5.38 1.76 7.13
CA GLY A 107 5.55 2.58 8.35
C GLY A 107 4.33 2.61 9.27
N THR A 108 3.11 2.55 8.74
CA THR A 108 1.87 2.64 9.55
C THR A 108 1.63 1.43 10.48
N GLU A 109 2.25 0.30 10.19
CA GLU A 109 2.19 -0.91 11.00
C GLU A 109 3.09 -0.88 12.23
N ILE A 110 4.12 -0.02 12.22
CA ILE A 110 5.15 0.07 13.25
C ILE A 110 4.72 1.11 14.28
N GLN A 111 4.69 0.74 15.54
CA GLN A 111 4.38 1.66 16.63
C GLN A 111 5.66 2.29 17.17
N LYS A 112 5.64 3.61 17.39
CA LYS A 112 6.78 4.34 17.98
C LYS A 112 6.98 4.03 19.46
N ASP A 113 5.90 3.72 20.19
CA ASP A 113 5.96 3.47 21.64
C ASP A 113 5.90 1.98 21.96
N PHE A 114 7.06 1.37 22.13
CA PHE A 114 7.19 -0.03 22.55
C PHE A 114 6.78 -0.28 24.01
N ASN A 115 6.76 0.76 24.83
CA ASN A 115 6.52 0.70 26.27
C ASN A 115 5.03 0.65 26.67
N SER A 116 4.13 0.36 25.75
CA SER A 116 2.73 0.20 26.17
C SER A 116 2.55 -1.14 26.88
N TRP A 117 2.04 -1.12 28.11
CA TRP A 117 1.64 -2.29 28.91
C TRP A 117 0.54 -3.14 28.27
N ASN A 118 0.16 -2.84 27.02
CA ASN A 118 -0.89 -3.55 26.31
C ASN A 118 -0.32 -4.80 25.62
N PHE A 119 -0.61 -5.95 26.19
CA PHE A 119 -0.20 -7.27 25.72
C PHE A 119 -0.53 -7.53 24.23
N TYR A 120 -1.68 -7.04 23.75
CA TYR A 120 -2.04 -7.16 22.32
C TYR A 120 -1.09 -6.38 21.40
N LYS A 121 -0.68 -5.19 21.84
CA LYS A 121 0.26 -4.36 21.07
C LYS A 121 1.64 -5.01 21.05
N GLN A 122 2.13 -5.53 22.16
CA GLN A 122 3.41 -6.24 22.25
C GLN A 122 3.41 -7.50 21.37
N ASN A 123 2.40 -8.35 21.46
CA ASN A 123 2.27 -9.53 20.61
C ASN A 123 2.22 -9.18 19.11
N LYS A 124 1.54 -8.10 18.75
CA LYS A 124 1.53 -7.63 17.35
C LYS A 124 2.93 -7.24 16.89
N GLN A 125 3.71 -6.53 17.72
CA GLN A 125 5.07 -6.11 17.36
C GLN A 125 6.02 -7.31 17.23
N ILE A 126 5.92 -8.30 18.12
CA ILE A 126 6.68 -9.54 18.01
C ILE A 126 6.39 -10.26 16.69
N ARG A 127 5.14 -10.32 16.27
CA ARG A 127 4.73 -10.93 14.99
C ARG A 127 5.26 -10.15 13.79
N ILE A 128 5.23 -8.82 13.84
CA ILE A 128 5.80 -7.94 12.83
C ILE A 128 7.31 -8.17 12.72
N TYR A 129 8.01 -8.08 13.84
CA TYR A 129 9.46 -8.32 13.92
C TYR A 129 9.84 -9.69 13.37
N SER A 130 9.18 -10.76 13.84
CA SER A 130 9.41 -12.13 13.38
C SER A 130 9.20 -12.27 11.86
N SER A 131 8.18 -11.63 11.32
CA SER A 131 7.90 -11.66 9.88
C SER A 131 9.00 -10.96 9.08
N TYR A 132 9.45 -9.80 9.54
CA TYR A 132 10.55 -9.08 8.90
C TYR A 132 11.89 -9.82 9.01
N MET A 133 12.15 -10.47 10.15
CA MET A 133 13.37 -11.25 10.32
C MET A 133 13.43 -12.50 9.44
N ASN A 134 12.28 -13.09 9.10
CA ASN A 134 12.19 -14.23 8.19
C ASN A 134 12.34 -13.84 6.71
N ALA A 135 12.22 -12.55 6.35
CA ALA A 135 12.47 -12.08 5.00
C ALA A 135 13.97 -11.92 4.70
N ASN A 136 14.37 -12.09 3.46
CA ASN A 136 15.75 -11.83 3.01
C ASN A 136 16.08 -10.34 3.00
N SER A 137 15.10 -9.50 2.62
CA SER A 137 15.23 -8.04 2.65
C SER A 137 13.88 -7.38 2.89
N ILE A 138 13.93 -6.21 3.53
CA ILE A 138 12.78 -5.35 3.76
C ILE A 138 12.90 -4.15 2.82
N VAL A 139 11.83 -3.87 2.09
CA VAL A 139 11.75 -2.72 1.20
C VAL A 139 10.95 -1.61 1.90
N ALA A 140 11.64 -0.60 2.39
CA ALA A 140 11.02 0.59 2.98
C ALA A 140 10.64 1.58 1.86
N ASN A 141 9.45 2.17 1.96
CA ASN A 141 8.95 3.14 1.00
C ASN A 141 9.56 4.55 1.16
N SER A 142 10.31 4.79 2.24
CA SER A 142 10.95 6.08 2.53
C SER A 142 12.06 5.93 3.56
N ASN A 143 12.92 6.97 3.67
CA ASN A 143 13.90 7.07 4.75
C ASN A 143 13.22 7.04 6.13
N TYR A 144 12.09 7.75 6.29
CA TYR A 144 11.31 7.73 7.52
C TYR A 144 10.91 6.32 7.95
N THR A 145 10.40 5.52 7.02
CA THR A 145 10.03 4.12 7.29
C THR A 145 11.25 3.26 7.64
N LYS A 146 12.39 3.49 6.99
CA LYS A 146 13.65 2.82 7.33
C LYS A 146 14.07 3.14 8.77
N GLU A 147 14.14 4.42 9.14
CA GLU A 147 14.53 4.82 10.49
C GLU A 147 13.54 4.26 11.54
N LEU A 148 12.26 4.27 11.25
CA LEU A 148 11.24 3.69 12.13
C LEU A 148 11.44 2.18 12.36
N LEU A 149 11.85 1.42 11.33
CA LEU A 149 12.19 -0.01 11.46
C LEU A 149 13.41 -0.22 12.34
N VAL A 150 14.44 0.60 12.18
CA VAL A 150 15.66 0.54 12.98
C VAL A 150 15.41 0.91 14.43
N GLU A 151 14.79 2.06 14.67
CA GLU A 151 14.59 2.61 16.01
C GLU A 151 13.56 1.84 16.82
N SER A 152 12.43 1.46 16.21
CA SER A 152 11.32 0.82 16.93
C SER A 152 11.39 -0.70 16.97
N LEU A 153 12.10 -1.33 16.03
CA LEU A 153 12.18 -2.79 15.92
C LEU A 153 13.61 -3.32 15.98
N SER A 154 14.62 -2.46 16.12
CA SER A 154 16.05 -2.83 16.13
C SER A 154 16.46 -3.72 14.94
N ILE A 155 15.88 -3.45 13.77
CA ILE A 155 16.22 -4.18 12.56
C ILE A 155 17.53 -3.65 11.98
N ASP A 156 18.43 -4.55 11.58
CA ASP A 156 19.70 -4.18 10.95
C ASP A 156 19.47 -3.35 9.69
N ARG A 157 20.15 -2.20 9.60
CA ARG A 157 20.10 -1.29 8.46
C ARG A 157 20.44 -1.95 7.12
N ASN A 158 21.33 -2.93 7.14
CA ASN A 158 21.76 -3.68 5.96
C ASN A 158 20.65 -4.57 5.37
N LYS A 159 19.67 -4.95 6.20
CA LYS A 159 18.50 -5.74 5.79
C LYS A 159 17.43 -4.87 5.09
N ILE A 160 17.55 -3.53 5.19
CA ILE A 160 16.53 -2.60 4.71
C ILE A 160 17.04 -1.88 3.46
N ARG A 161 16.29 -2.00 2.37
CA ARG A 161 16.47 -1.23 1.14
C ARG A 161 15.39 -0.19 1.01
N ILE A 162 15.73 1.01 0.55
CA ILE A 162 14.75 2.06 0.27
C ILE A 162 14.44 2.00 -1.22
N ILE A 163 13.16 1.82 -1.54
CA ILE A 163 12.63 1.92 -2.89
C ILE A 163 11.37 2.76 -2.80
N HIS A 164 11.43 3.96 -3.35
CA HIS A 164 10.26 4.84 -3.39
C HIS A 164 9.20 4.25 -4.32
N PRO A 165 7.91 4.31 -3.93
CA PRO A 165 6.82 3.88 -4.80
C PRO A 165 6.86 4.65 -6.13
N GLY A 166 6.80 3.92 -7.22
CA GLY A 166 6.66 4.51 -8.54
C GLY A 166 5.24 4.96 -8.82
N ILE A 167 5.09 5.84 -9.79
CA ILE A 167 3.82 6.22 -10.38
C ILE A 167 3.89 5.99 -11.88
N ASP A 168 2.77 5.62 -12.48
CA ASP A 168 2.67 5.65 -13.92
C ASP A 168 2.56 7.10 -14.39
N VAL A 169 3.47 7.53 -15.24
CA VAL A 169 3.36 8.80 -15.94
C VAL A 169 2.36 8.57 -17.08
N TYR A 170 1.12 8.91 -16.83
CA TYR A 170 0.10 8.88 -17.87
C TYR A 170 0.10 10.22 -18.60
N ASP A 171 0.55 10.23 -19.85
CA ASP A 171 0.14 11.25 -20.82
C ASP A 171 -1.35 11.02 -21.17
N LYS A 172 -2.21 11.16 -20.17
CA LYS A 172 -3.65 11.13 -20.43
C LYS A 172 -4.02 12.45 -21.08
N PHE A 173 -4.42 12.36 -22.32
CA PHE A 173 -5.10 13.47 -22.99
C PHE A 173 -6.33 13.82 -22.15
N ILE A 174 -6.31 15.00 -21.52
CA ILE A 174 -7.46 15.53 -20.79
C ILE A 174 -8.40 16.15 -21.80
N GLU A 175 -9.63 15.68 -21.85
CA GLU A 175 -10.64 16.22 -22.74
C GLU A 175 -10.84 17.73 -22.50
N LYS A 176 -10.94 18.50 -23.59
CA LYS A 176 -11.16 19.96 -23.52
C LYS A 176 -12.40 20.33 -22.70
N SER A 177 -13.44 19.50 -22.76
CA SER A 177 -14.67 19.64 -21.96
C SER A 177 -14.40 19.56 -20.44
N THR A 178 -13.50 18.68 -20.02
CA THR A 178 -13.09 18.55 -18.61
C THR A 178 -12.28 19.78 -18.17
N ILE A 179 -11.38 20.25 -19.03
CA ILE A 179 -10.60 21.48 -18.75
C ILE A 179 -11.54 22.68 -18.61
N SER A 180 -12.55 22.82 -19.51
CA SER A 180 -13.53 23.88 -19.40
C SER A 180 -14.28 23.84 -18.07
N LYS A 181 -14.84 22.69 -17.70
CA LYS A 181 -15.54 22.53 -16.41
C LYS A 181 -14.69 22.92 -15.21
N VAL A 182 -13.40 22.53 -15.20
CA VAL A 182 -12.50 22.92 -14.12
C VAL A 182 -12.25 24.41 -14.10
N LYS A 183 -12.08 25.05 -15.28
CA LYS A 183 -11.94 26.51 -15.39
C LYS A 183 -13.20 27.22 -14.87
N ASP A 184 -14.39 26.73 -15.20
CA ASP A 184 -15.65 27.29 -14.72
C ASP A 184 -15.79 27.21 -13.20
N ILE A 185 -15.34 26.09 -12.59
CA ILE A 185 -15.30 25.91 -11.12
C ILE A 185 -14.31 26.89 -10.49
N ILE A 186 -13.11 27.01 -11.06
CA ILE A 186 -12.07 27.91 -10.53
C ILE A 186 -12.48 29.37 -10.71
N ASN A 187 -13.09 29.67 -11.86
CA ASN A 187 -13.48 31.05 -12.25
C ASN A 187 -12.33 32.04 -11.93
N ASN A 188 -12.61 33.10 -11.20
CA ASN A 188 -11.62 34.12 -10.77
C ASN A 188 -11.09 33.87 -9.35
N ALA A 189 -11.21 32.64 -8.82
CA ALA A 189 -10.75 32.32 -7.50
C ALA A 189 -9.22 32.40 -7.38
N TYR A 190 -8.72 33.04 -6.31
CA TYR A 190 -7.31 33.11 -5.99
C TYR A 190 -7.08 33.34 -4.49
N PRO A 191 -6.18 32.58 -3.87
CA PRO A 191 -5.51 31.40 -4.39
C PRO A 191 -6.45 30.19 -4.51
N VAL A 192 -6.09 29.21 -5.37
CA VAL A 192 -6.78 27.92 -5.45
C VAL A 192 -5.96 26.88 -4.72
N LEU A 193 -6.53 26.27 -3.69
CA LEU A 193 -5.93 25.19 -2.92
C LEU A 193 -6.64 23.87 -3.26
N ILE A 194 -5.90 22.78 -3.25
CA ILE A 194 -6.47 21.45 -3.48
C ILE A 194 -5.91 20.43 -2.51
N THR A 195 -6.79 19.59 -1.94
CA THR A 195 -6.40 18.37 -1.25
C THR A 195 -6.95 17.16 -2.01
N LEU A 196 -6.05 16.30 -2.49
CA LEU A 196 -6.39 15.02 -3.12
C LEU A 196 -6.07 13.90 -2.14
N ALA A 197 -7.05 13.43 -1.37
CA ALA A 197 -6.84 12.43 -0.34
C ALA A 197 -8.15 11.76 0.09
N ARG A 198 -8.04 10.60 0.77
CA ARG A 198 -9.19 10.03 1.47
C ARG A 198 -9.64 10.96 2.59
N LEU A 199 -10.94 11.07 2.78
CA LEU A 199 -11.55 11.87 3.85
C LEU A 199 -11.47 11.10 5.18
N GLU A 200 -10.31 11.20 5.82
CA GLU A 200 -9.95 10.58 7.10
C GLU A 200 -9.23 11.63 7.98
N ASP A 201 -9.39 11.57 9.29
CA ASP A 201 -8.80 12.53 10.26
C ASP A 201 -7.30 12.73 10.05
N ARG A 202 -6.57 11.64 9.81
CA ARG A 202 -5.11 11.67 9.59
C ARG A 202 -4.67 12.46 8.35
N LYS A 203 -5.59 12.86 7.48
CA LYS A 203 -5.31 13.67 6.28
C LYS A 203 -5.41 15.17 6.54
N GLY A 204 -5.90 15.54 7.73
CA GLY A 204 -5.82 16.91 8.21
C GLY A 204 -6.76 17.90 7.53
N HIS A 205 -7.84 17.46 6.89
CA HIS A 205 -8.80 18.36 6.23
C HIS A 205 -9.32 19.43 7.18
N LYS A 206 -9.66 19.07 8.43
CA LYS A 206 -10.12 20.00 9.45
C LYS A 206 -9.08 21.09 9.76
N ILE A 207 -7.78 20.71 9.85
CA ILE A 207 -6.70 21.67 10.08
C ILE A 207 -6.62 22.68 8.94
N VAL A 208 -6.82 22.22 7.70
CA VAL A 208 -6.85 23.12 6.53
C VAL A 208 -8.05 24.06 6.63
N LEU A 209 -9.25 23.56 6.94
CA LEU A 209 -10.45 24.39 7.11
C LEU A 209 -10.29 25.42 8.21
N ASP A 210 -9.72 25.04 9.35
CA ASP A 210 -9.43 25.95 10.45
C ASP A 210 -8.44 27.07 10.02
N ALA A 211 -7.41 26.72 9.24
CA ALA A 211 -6.48 27.69 8.68
C ALA A 211 -7.15 28.62 7.65
N LEU A 212 -8.07 28.10 6.83
CA LEU A 212 -8.81 28.88 5.84
C LEU A 212 -9.71 29.92 6.49
N SER A 213 -10.29 29.64 7.65
CA SER A 213 -11.12 30.60 8.39
C SER A 213 -10.35 31.88 8.77
N ILE A 214 -9.02 31.77 8.96
CA ILE A 214 -8.14 32.89 9.22
C ILE A 214 -7.74 33.62 7.92
N LEU A 215 -7.57 32.87 6.83
CA LEU A 215 -7.06 33.40 5.57
C LEU A 215 -8.13 34.10 4.73
N ILE A 216 -9.42 33.79 4.93
CA ILE A 216 -10.51 34.30 4.10
C ILE A 216 -10.61 35.82 4.14
N SER A 217 -10.26 36.46 5.26
CA SER A 217 -10.21 37.92 5.40
C SER A 217 -9.17 38.58 4.49
N LYS A 218 -8.05 37.90 4.25
CA LYS A 218 -6.97 38.38 3.38
C LYS A 218 -7.18 37.97 1.90
N TYR A 219 -7.84 36.84 1.69
CA TYR A 219 -8.09 36.27 0.36
C TYR A 219 -9.59 35.95 0.19
N PRO A 220 -10.45 36.94 -0.02
CA PRO A 220 -11.91 36.74 -0.07
C PRO A 220 -12.37 35.85 -1.23
N ASN A 221 -11.56 35.72 -2.29
CA ASN A 221 -11.85 34.86 -3.46
C ASN A 221 -11.09 33.54 -3.40
N LEU A 222 -10.62 33.11 -2.22
CA LEU A 222 -9.94 31.83 -2.04
C LEU A 222 -10.91 30.69 -2.32
N LEU A 223 -10.44 29.70 -3.07
CA LEU A 223 -11.16 28.44 -3.34
C LEU A 223 -10.38 27.27 -2.79
N TYR A 224 -11.06 26.42 -2.01
CA TYR A 224 -10.50 25.15 -1.55
C TYR A 224 -11.26 23.99 -2.18
N LEU A 225 -10.55 23.21 -2.98
CA LEU A 225 -11.07 21.99 -3.62
C LEU A 225 -10.67 20.76 -2.82
N ILE A 226 -11.65 19.93 -2.47
CA ILE A 226 -11.43 18.68 -1.77
C ILE A 226 -11.83 17.54 -2.72
N ALA A 227 -10.84 16.75 -3.14
CA ALA A 227 -11.06 15.62 -4.03
C ALA A 227 -10.75 14.31 -3.31
N GLY A 228 -11.78 13.51 -3.09
CA GLY A 228 -11.66 12.22 -2.43
C GLY A 228 -12.98 11.74 -1.85
N ASP A 229 -12.93 10.57 -1.22
CA ASP A 229 -14.03 9.96 -0.51
C ASP A 229 -13.53 9.34 0.80
N GLY A 230 -14.40 9.12 1.78
CA GLY A 230 -14.01 8.52 3.04
C GLY A 230 -15.06 8.69 4.14
N PRO A 231 -14.79 8.11 5.34
CA PRO A 231 -15.75 8.11 6.44
C PRO A 231 -16.11 9.52 6.93
N ASN A 232 -15.26 10.52 6.72
CA ASN A 232 -15.50 11.90 7.19
C ASN A 232 -16.15 12.79 6.12
N LYS A 233 -16.76 12.23 5.06
CA LYS A 233 -17.35 12.99 3.96
C LYS A 233 -18.45 13.96 4.41
N GLU A 234 -19.23 13.57 5.41
CA GLU A 234 -20.32 14.39 5.95
C GLU A 234 -19.83 15.43 6.98
N SER A 235 -18.60 15.33 7.45
CA SER A 235 -18.03 16.22 8.48
C SER A 235 -16.98 17.18 7.94
N VAL A 236 -16.66 17.12 6.67
CA VAL A 236 -15.77 18.00 5.91
C VAL A 236 -16.59 18.80 4.90
#